data_9655a7707ffcfb3fa53ce7069ee9a871
#
_entry.id   9655a7707ffcfb3fa53ce7069ee9a871
#
_cell.length_a   1.000
_cell.length_b   1.000
_cell.length_c   1.000
_cell.angle_alpha   90.00
_cell.angle_beta   90.00
_cell.angle_gamma   90.00
#
_symmetry.space_group_name_H-M   'P 1'
#
loop_
_entity.id
_entity.type
_entity.pdbx_description
1 polymer ?
#
loop_
_entity_poly.entity_id
_entity_poly.type
_entity_poly.pdbx_seq_one_letter_code
_entity_poly.pdbx_strand_id
1 'polypeptide(L)'
;MTDGVRSLTRRDFFRLGAVAGPASVIAACGWDGGRVLEPRLRAFSRINDWVGEKVLFSPDRMAREYPVSARTPMQNFPTYSITYNRTGSFPTPDNLQDWSLEVGGLVENPMRVTLDALETLPSLSYTVKHHCVEGWTAVGTWTGVALSTVAALVEPKPEARYLRFDSFDSLYYNGWDLASAMHPQTILAYAYNDRPLMMSRGAPLRLYSPVKLGYKLTKYLSAITFTRDRPGGYWEDQGYPWFGGV
;
A
#
# COMPACT_ATOMS: atom_id res chain seq x y z
N MET A 1 -0.48 -19.89 -50.35
CA MET A 1 0.42 -18.80 -49.93
C MET A 1 0.14 -18.56 -48.47
N THR A 2 0.94 -19.13 -47.59
CA THR A 2 0.81 -19.02 -46.14
C THR A 2 1.93 -18.09 -45.65
N ASP A 3 1.56 -16.86 -45.33
CA ASP A 3 2.48 -15.91 -44.72
C ASP A 3 2.86 -16.38 -43.30
N GLY A 4 4.14 -16.74 -43.16
CA GLY A 4 4.71 -17.20 -41.93
C GLY A 4 4.86 -16.02 -40.95
N VAL A 5 4.15 -16.06 -39.83
CA VAL A 5 4.39 -15.20 -38.70
C VAL A 5 5.82 -15.48 -38.15
N ARG A 6 6.74 -14.58 -38.35
CA ARG A 6 8.08 -14.65 -37.78
C ARG A 6 7.99 -14.58 -36.26
N SER A 7 8.30 -15.66 -35.58
CA SER A 7 8.44 -15.67 -34.12
C SER A 7 9.66 -14.82 -33.72
N LEU A 8 9.41 -13.78 -32.92
CA LEU A 8 10.48 -12.96 -32.32
C LEU A 8 11.34 -13.83 -31.40
N THR A 9 12.64 -13.85 -31.64
CA THR A 9 13.60 -14.56 -30.78
C THR A 9 13.97 -13.72 -29.55
N ARG A 10 14.47 -14.38 -28.46
CA ARG A 10 15.00 -13.66 -27.28
C ARG A 10 16.05 -12.59 -27.67
N ARG A 11 16.82 -12.83 -28.73
CA ARG A 11 17.84 -11.92 -29.23
C ARG A 11 17.24 -10.67 -29.89
N ASP A 12 16.10 -10.80 -30.55
CA ASP A 12 15.37 -9.67 -31.16
C ASP A 12 14.72 -8.81 -30.09
N PHE A 13 14.24 -9.41 -29.00
CA PHE A 13 13.74 -8.70 -27.83
C PHE A 13 14.82 -7.85 -27.15
N PHE A 14 16.02 -8.40 -26.94
CA PHE A 14 17.14 -7.65 -26.37
C PHE A 14 17.68 -6.57 -27.32
N ARG A 15 17.62 -6.75 -28.62
CA ARG A 15 17.99 -5.73 -29.60
C ARG A 15 16.99 -4.56 -29.62
N LEU A 16 15.68 -4.85 -29.53
CA LEU A 16 14.65 -3.81 -29.39
C LEU A 16 14.78 -3.05 -28.06
N GLY A 17 15.08 -3.73 -26.97
CA GLY A 17 15.35 -3.11 -25.67
C GLY A 17 16.61 -2.25 -25.64
N ALA A 18 17.67 -2.66 -26.34
CA ALA A 18 18.94 -1.92 -26.43
C ALA A 18 18.82 -0.63 -27.27
N VAL A 19 17.88 -0.55 -28.20
CA VAL A 19 17.65 0.66 -29.01
C VAL A 19 16.68 1.62 -28.30
N ALA A 20 15.70 1.10 -27.57
CA ALA A 20 14.73 1.93 -26.83
C ALA A 20 15.27 2.47 -25.50
N GLY A 21 16.18 1.73 -24.84
CA GLY A 21 16.73 2.08 -23.52
C GLY A 21 17.51 3.40 -23.48
N PRO A 22 18.51 3.64 -24.36
CA PRO A 22 19.30 4.88 -24.35
C PRO A 22 18.49 6.14 -24.67
N ALA A 23 17.50 6.04 -25.56
CA ALA A 23 16.65 7.17 -25.91
C ALA A 23 15.76 7.64 -24.75
N SER A 24 15.36 6.72 -23.87
CA SER A 24 14.55 7.03 -22.69
C SER A 24 15.37 7.72 -21.58
N VAL A 25 16.64 7.37 -21.44
CA VAL A 25 17.55 7.94 -20.41
C VAL A 25 18.00 9.36 -20.80
N ILE A 26 18.24 9.62 -22.09
CA ILE A 26 18.64 10.96 -22.56
C ILE A 26 17.46 11.95 -22.47
N ALA A 27 16.22 11.50 -22.65
CA ALA A 27 15.03 12.34 -22.49
C ALA A 27 14.73 12.71 -21.02
N ALA A 28 15.28 11.98 -20.05
CA ALA A 28 15.08 12.25 -18.61
C ALA A 28 16.04 13.33 -18.05
N CYS A 29 17.12 13.66 -18.76
CA CYS A 29 18.10 14.65 -18.34
C CYS A 29 17.91 15.99 -19.09
N GLY A 30 16.97 16.80 -18.64
CA GLY A 30 17.05 18.25 -18.85
C GLY A 30 16.48 18.83 -20.16
N TRP A 31 15.49 18.19 -20.78
CA TRP A 31 14.77 18.78 -21.90
C TRP A 31 13.31 19.09 -21.47
N ASP A 32 12.80 20.29 -21.83
CA ASP A 32 11.40 20.72 -21.56
C ASP A 32 10.32 19.79 -22.16
N GLY A 33 10.69 18.60 -22.58
CA GLY A 33 9.84 17.51 -23.04
C GLY A 33 8.96 16.87 -21.95
N GLY A 34 9.14 17.20 -20.67
CA GLY A 34 8.34 16.65 -19.57
C GLY A 34 6.84 16.84 -19.76
N ARG A 35 6.41 17.99 -20.26
CA ARG A 35 4.99 18.27 -20.54
C ARG A 35 4.38 17.43 -21.65
N VAL A 36 5.17 16.98 -22.64
CA VAL A 36 4.71 16.16 -23.77
C VAL A 36 4.73 14.66 -23.41
N LEU A 37 5.70 14.25 -22.57
CA LEU A 37 5.86 12.85 -22.15
C LEU A 37 4.94 12.48 -20.96
N GLU A 38 4.62 13.43 -20.10
CA GLU A 38 3.80 13.20 -18.90
C GLU A 38 2.47 12.49 -19.17
N PRO A 39 1.64 12.88 -20.18
CA PRO A 39 0.41 12.15 -20.48
C PRO A 39 0.63 10.71 -20.93
N ARG A 40 1.75 10.46 -21.65
CA ARG A 40 2.13 9.12 -22.12
C ARG A 40 2.61 8.25 -20.95
N LEU A 41 3.44 8.81 -20.08
CA LEU A 41 3.91 8.12 -18.86
C LEU A 41 2.74 7.80 -17.92
N ARG A 42 1.78 8.70 -17.77
CA ARG A 42 0.53 8.46 -17.01
C ARG A 42 -0.33 7.37 -17.66
N ALA A 43 -0.32 7.25 -18.99
CA ALA A 43 -1.00 6.17 -19.69
C ALA A 43 -0.34 4.80 -19.41
N PHE A 44 1.01 4.74 -19.40
CA PHE A 44 1.76 3.53 -19.02
C PHE A 44 1.52 3.16 -17.55
N SER A 45 1.47 4.13 -16.65
CA SER A 45 1.14 3.87 -15.23
C SER A 45 -0.24 3.21 -15.10
N ARG A 46 -1.24 3.62 -15.89
CA ARG A 46 -2.57 2.97 -15.90
C ARG A 46 -2.55 1.54 -16.42
N ILE A 47 -1.68 1.23 -17.39
CA ILE A 47 -1.49 -0.15 -17.88
C ILE A 47 -0.85 -0.99 -16.77
N ASN A 48 0.16 -0.48 -16.06
CA ASN A 48 0.76 -1.17 -14.91
C ASN A 48 -0.26 -1.44 -13.80
N ASP A 49 -1.10 -0.47 -13.49
CA ASP A 49 -2.19 -0.64 -12.52
C ASP A 49 -3.15 -1.74 -12.96
N TRP A 50 -3.57 -1.72 -14.22
CA TRP A 50 -4.47 -2.73 -14.76
C TRP A 50 -3.85 -4.13 -14.75
N VAL A 51 -2.59 -4.27 -15.17
CA VAL A 51 -1.86 -5.56 -15.12
C VAL A 51 -1.72 -6.02 -13.67
N GLY A 52 -1.32 -5.14 -12.77
CA GLY A 52 -1.18 -5.44 -11.34
C GLY A 52 -2.50 -5.93 -10.73
N GLU A 53 -3.59 -5.20 -10.99
CA GLU A 53 -4.90 -5.49 -10.43
C GLU A 53 -5.58 -6.72 -11.06
N LYS A 54 -5.54 -6.85 -12.40
CA LYS A 54 -6.36 -7.85 -13.11
C LYS A 54 -5.61 -9.12 -13.50
N VAL A 55 -4.28 -9.08 -13.58
CA VAL A 55 -3.46 -10.21 -14.06
C VAL A 55 -2.61 -10.80 -12.96
N LEU A 56 -1.99 -9.97 -12.12
CA LEU A 56 -1.03 -10.44 -11.10
C LEU A 56 -1.67 -10.63 -9.73
N PHE A 57 -2.63 -9.80 -9.35
CA PHE A 57 -3.30 -9.91 -8.07
C PHE A 57 -4.33 -11.04 -8.06
N SER A 58 -4.35 -11.79 -6.96
CA SER A 58 -5.41 -12.75 -6.65
C SER A 58 -5.84 -12.52 -5.21
N PRO A 59 -7.16 -12.31 -4.94
CA PRO A 59 -7.65 -12.05 -3.59
C PRO A 59 -7.42 -13.21 -2.61
N ASP A 60 -7.23 -14.42 -3.14
CA ASP A 60 -7.08 -15.65 -2.34
C ASP A 60 -5.63 -16.12 -2.22
N ARG A 61 -4.69 -15.51 -2.96
CA ARG A 61 -3.30 -15.94 -2.96
C ARG A 61 -2.53 -15.30 -1.81
N MET A 62 -2.24 -16.12 -0.80
CA MET A 62 -1.45 -15.70 0.36
C MET A 62 0.00 -15.40 -0.02
N ALA A 63 0.54 -14.30 0.47
CA ALA A 63 1.96 -14.03 0.44
C ALA A 63 2.70 -15.05 1.33
N ARG A 64 3.92 -15.39 0.90
CA ARG A 64 4.77 -16.36 1.61
C ARG A 64 5.09 -15.86 3.02
N GLU A 65 4.94 -16.75 3.99
CA GLU A 65 5.42 -16.55 5.34
C GLU A 65 6.85 -17.07 5.53
N TYR A 66 7.55 -16.46 6.46
CA TYR A 66 8.95 -16.74 6.78
C TYR A 66 9.06 -17.15 8.26
N PRO A 67 10.09 -17.93 8.63
CA PRO A 67 10.34 -18.22 10.03
C PRO A 67 10.74 -16.93 10.79
N VAL A 68 10.43 -16.88 12.07
CA VAL A 68 10.76 -15.74 12.94
C VAL A 68 12.26 -15.38 12.92
N SER A 69 13.12 -16.39 12.75
CA SER A 69 14.58 -16.21 12.61
C SER A 69 15.01 -15.42 11.37
N ALA A 70 14.13 -15.29 10.38
CA ALA A 70 14.39 -14.49 9.17
C ALA A 70 14.06 -12.99 9.33
N ARG A 71 13.59 -12.55 10.51
CA ARG A 71 13.27 -11.14 10.78
C ARG A 71 14.49 -10.25 10.51
N THR A 72 14.28 -9.22 9.71
CA THR A 72 15.29 -8.18 9.49
C THR A 72 15.53 -7.40 10.79
N PRO A 73 16.80 -7.19 11.20
CA PRO A 73 17.10 -6.36 12.36
C PRO A 73 16.44 -4.97 12.23
N MET A 74 15.91 -4.44 13.35
CA MET A 74 15.11 -3.21 13.37
C MET A 74 15.83 -2.01 12.73
N GLN A 75 17.14 -1.86 13.01
CA GLN A 75 17.98 -0.79 12.46
C GLN A 75 18.13 -0.83 10.94
N ASN A 76 17.92 -1.99 10.31
CA ASN A 76 18.04 -2.20 8.88
C ASN A 76 16.69 -2.06 8.15
N PHE A 77 15.65 -1.68 8.86
CA PHE A 77 14.34 -1.44 8.27
C PHE A 77 14.07 0.09 8.24
N PRO A 78 14.30 0.74 7.08
CA PRO A 78 14.10 2.18 6.94
C PRO A 78 12.68 2.61 7.30
N THR A 79 12.51 3.87 7.66
CA THR A 79 11.21 4.45 7.95
C THR A 79 11.05 5.78 7.23
N TYR A 80 9.83 6.09 6.85
CA TYR A 80 9.43 7.35 6.26
C TYR A 80 8.24 7.92 7.02
N SER A 81 8.22 9.22 7.23
CA SER A 81 7.06 9.97 7.71
C SER A 81 7.22 11.41 7.19
N ILE A 82 6.13 12.02 6.74
CA ILE A 82 6.15 13.39 6.23
C ILE A 82 6.55 14.35 7.36
N THR A 83 5.94 14.19 8.52
CA THR A 83 6.23 15.04 9.69
C THR A 83 7.67 14.85 10.14
N TYR A 84 8.15 13.61 10.28
CA TYR A 84 9.53 13.33 10.70
C TYR A 84 10.56 13.95 9.76
N ASN A 85 10.35 13.84 8.44
CA ASN A 85 11.28 14.39 7.46
C ASN A 85 11.33 15.94 7.48
N ARG A 86 10.25 16.58 7.96
CA ARG A 86 10.19 18.05 8.09
C ARG A 86 10.69 18.57 9.43
N THR A 87 10.44 17.86 10.50
CA THR A 87 10.59 18.36 11.87
C THR A 87 11.62 17.59 12.70
N GLY A 88 12.05 16.40 12.25
CA GLY A 88 12.89 15.49 13.03
C GLY A 88 12.13 14.71 14.12
N SER A 89 10.81 14.93 14.25
CA SER A 89 9.96 14.27 15.25
C SER A 89 8.84 13.50 14.55
N PHE A 90 8.50 12.31 15.05
CA PHE A 90 7.37 11.55 14.53
C PHE A 90 6.04 12.22 14.90
N PRO A 91 5.00 12.10 14.02
CA PRO A 91 3.69 12.63 14.35
C PRO A 91 3.14 11.91 15.57
N THR A 92 2.54 12.68 16.47
CA THR A 92 1.78 12.17 17.61
C THR A 92 0.37 12.73 17.54
N PRO A 93 -0.67 11.95 17.82
CA PRO A 93 -2.01 12.51 17.97
C PRO A 93 -2.02 13.45 19.18
N ASP A 94 -2.89 14.45 19.18
CA ASP A 94 -3.01 15.46 20.23
C ASP A 94 -3.21 14.81 21.62
N ASN A 95 -3.93 13.71 21.66
CA ASN A 95 -4.05 12.85 22.84
C ASN A 95 -4.06 11.38 22.41
N LEU A 96 -2.99 10.64 22.75
CA LEU A 96 -2.88 9.21 22.46
C LEU A 96 -3.90 8.38 23.25
N GLN A 97 -4.31 8.85 24.43
CA GLN A 97 -5.29 8.14 25.26
C GLN A 97 -6.71 8.23 24.67
N ASP A 98 -7.01 9.33 23.97
CA ASP A 98 -8.31 9.55 23.32
C ASP A 98 -8.31 9.17 21.85
N TRP A 99 -7.21 8.57 21.35
CA TRP A 99 -7.14 8.16 19.96
C TRP A 99 -8.19 7.08 19.65
N SER A 100 -8.89 7.26 18.55
CA SER A 100 -9.80 6.27 17.99
C SER A 100 -9.73 6.25 16.47
N LEU A 101 -9.95 5.08 15.89
CA LEU A 101 -10.12 4.92 14.45
C LEU A 101 -11.56 5.24 14.08
N GLU A 102 -11.76 6.15 13.15
CA GLU A 102 -13.06 6.39 12.52
C GLU A 102 -13.26 5.44 11.34
N VAL A 103 -14.40 4.74 11.30
CA VAL A 103 -14.76 3.89 10.17
C VAL A 103 -16.14 4.29 9.67
N GLY A 104 -16.22 4.73 8.41
CA GLY A 104 -17.46 5.31 7.88
C GLY A 104 -17.53 5.34 6.35
N GLY A 105 -18.32 6.28 5.82
CA GLY A 105 -18.60 6.41 4.40
C GLY A 105 -19.79 5.55 3.98
N LEU A 106 -19.67 4.78 2.90
CA LEU A 106 -20.71 3.88 2.40
C LEU A 106 -20.80 2.60 3.24
N VAL A 107 -21.28 2.74 4.47
CA VAL A 107 -21.52 1.65 5.44
C VAL A 107 -22.90 1.81 6.08
N GLU A 108 -23.45 0.76 6.65
CA GLU A 108 -24.70 0.83 7.41
C GLU A 108 -24.46 1.33 8.84
N ASN A 109 -23.38 0.88 9.47
CA ASN A 109 -23.07 1.11 10.88
C ASN A 109 -21.72 1.86 11.04
N PRO A 110 -21.64 3.18 10.78
CA PRO A 110 -20.40 3.92 11.00
C PRO A 110 -20.03 3.88 12.50
N MET A 111 -18.72 3.75 12.78
CA MET A 111 -18.25 3.56 14.15
C MET A 111 -16.94 4.30 14.42
N ARG A 112 -16.70 4.55 15.71
CA ARG A 112 -15.38 4.88 16.25
C ARG A 112 -14.91 3.74 17.13
N VAL A 113 -13.70 3.29 16.95
CA VAL A 113 -13.14 2.17 17.70
C VAL A 113 -11.80 2.56 18.31
N THR A 114 -11.65 2.35 19.61
CA THR A 114 -10.38 2.58 20.33
C THR A 114 -9.40 1.42 20.07
N LEU A 115 -8.13 1.64 20.38
CA LEU A 115 -7.11 0.59 20.27
C LEU A 115 -7.47 -0.63 21.16
N ASP A 116 -7.85 -0.38 22.39
CA ASP A 116 -8.25 -1.43 23.34
C ASP A 116 -9.41 -2.28 22.80
N ALA A 117 -10.41 -1.63 22.18
CA ALA A 117 -11.52 -2.34 21.58
C ALA A 117 -11.08 -3.18 20.36
N LEU A 118 -10.15 -2.68 19.54
CA LEU A 118 -9.58 -3.47 18.44
C LEU A 118 -8.81 -4.69 18.96
N GLU A 119 -8.06 -4.55 20.05
CA GLU A 119 -7.27 -5.63 20.64
C GLU A 119 -8.14 -6.75 21.24
N THR A 120 -9.43 -6.51 21.49
CA THR A 120 -10.39 -7.56 21.92
C THR A 120 -10.86 -8.44 20.76
N LEU A 121 -10.69 -8.00 19.50
CA LEU A 121 -11.10 -8.76 18.33
C LEU A 121 -10.08 -9.85 17.99
N PRO A 122 -10.46 -10.90 17.23
CA PRO A 122 -9.52 -11.94 16.81
C PRO A 122 -8.30 -11.36 16.11
N SER A 123 -7.13 -11.60 16.68
CA SER A 123 -5.86 -11.12 16.14
C SER A 123 -5.23 -12.13 15.19
N LEU A 124 -4.54 -11.60 14.19
CA LEU A 124 -3.72 -12.35 13.22
C LEU A 124 -2.27 -11.89 13.31
N SER A 125 -1.36 -12.80 13.09
CA SER A 125 0.07 -12.51 13.12
C SER A 125 0.76 -13.18 11.93
N TYR A 126 1.45 -12.39 11.10
CA TYR A 126 2.14 -12.87 9.90
C TYR A 126 3.60 -12.43 9.89
N THR A 127 4.52 -13.38 9.73
CA THR A 127 5.93 -13.07 9.46
C THR A 127 6.15 -13.05 7.96
N VAL A 128 6.13 -11.87 7.37
CA VAL A 128 6.10 -11.69 5.91
C VAL A 128 7.13 -10.67 5.45
N LYS A 129 7.41 -10.69 4.14
CA LYS A 129 8.31 -9.74 3.51
C LYS A 129 7.55 -8.45 3.20
N HIS A 130 8.09 -7.33 3.67
CA HIS A 130 7.70 -5.99 3.29
C HIS A 130 8.49 -5.56 2.05
N HIS A 131 7.83 -5.01 1.06
CA HIS A 131 8.43 -4.53 -0.19
C HIS A 131 8.29 -3.01 -0.29
N CYS A 132 9.41 -2.31 -0.40
CA CYS A 132 9.41 -0.88 -0.66
C CYS A 132 9.54 -0.60 -2.17
N VAL A 133 8.92 0.49 -2.63
CA VAL A 133 9.07 0.97 -4.01
C VAL A 133 10.50 1.38 -4.35
N GLU A 134 11.30 1.73 -3.33
CA GLU A 134 12.73 2.05 -3.46
C GLU A 134 13.61 0.82 -3.72
N GLY A 135 13.03 -0.38 -3.81
CA GLY A 135 13.72 -1.62 -4.17
C GLY A 135 14.29 -2.43 -3.00
N TRP A 136 14.22 -1.94 -1.76
CA TRP A 136 14.60 -2.74 -0.59
C TRP A 136 13.44 -3.56 -0.03
N THR A 137 13.78 -4.60 0.72
CA THR A 137 12.82 -5.46 1.39
C THR A 137 13.24 -5.72 2.82
N ALA A 138 12.27 -6.01 3.69
CA ALA A 138 12.52 -6.41 5.07
C ALA A 138 11.50 -7.48 5.50
N VAL A 139 11.92 -8.45 6.30
CA VAL A 139 11.03 -9.44 6.90
C VAL A 139 10.68 -9.00 8.31
N GLY A 140 9.40 -9.03 8.64
CA GLY A 140 8.93 -8.70 9.98
C GLY A 140 7.62 -9.40 10.31
N THR A 141 7.35 -9.55 11.58
CA THR A 141 6.07 -10.07 12.08
C THR A 141 5.15 -8.91 12.39
N TRP A 142 4.03 -8.89 11.75
CA TRP A 142 2.98 -7.89 11.96
C TRP A 142 1.78 -8.56 12.63
N THR A 143 1.31 -7.96 13.72
CA THR A 143 0.16 -8.46 14.47
C THR A 143 -0.93 -7.38 14.51
N GLY A 144 -2.17 -7.80 14.28
CA GLY A 144 -3.33 -6.92 14.24
C GLY A 144 -4.62 -7.65 13.96
N VAL A 145 -5.68 -6.91 13.69
CA VAL A 145 -7.00 -7.41 13.35
C VAL A 145 -7.18 -7.40 11.83
N ALA A 146 -7.78 -8.43 11.26
CA ALA A 146 -8.12 -8.43 9.84
C ALA A 146 -9.01 -7.22 9.52
N LEU A 147 -8.69 -6.50 8.44
CA LEU A 147 -9.56 -5.38 8.00
C LEU A 147 -10.96 -5.87 7.65
N SER A 148 -11.08 -7.09 7.10
CA SER A 148 -12.36 -7.73 6.82
C SER A 148 -13.22 -7.95 8.08
N THR A 149 -12.61 -8.21 9.24
CA THR A 149 -13.33 -8.30 10.52
C THR A 149 -13.95 -6.95 10.89
N VAL A 150 -13.22 -5.86 10.77
CA VAL A 150 -13.75 -4.52 11.04
C VAL A 150 -14.79 -4.12 9.99
N ALA A 151 -14.57 -4.46 8.72
CA ALA A 151 -15.53 -4.23 7.66
C ALA A 151 -16.87 -4.94 7.94
N ALA A 152 -16.83 -6.18 8.46
CA ALA A 152 -18.05 -6.92 8.80
C ALA A 152 -18.89 -6.23 9.92
N LEU A 153 -18.25 -5.49 10.83
CA LEU A 153 -18.95 -4.75 11.88
C LEU A 153 -19.68 -3.50 11.35
N VAL A 154 -19.11 -2.86 10.33
CA VAL A 154 -19.70 -1.63 9.75
C VAL A 154 -20.64 -1.89 8.59
N GLU A 155 -20.70 -3.11 8.07
CA GLU A 155 -21.58 -3.55 6.98
C GLU A 155 -21.50 -2.63 5.75
N PRO A 156 -20.45 -2.78 4.90
CA PRO A 156 -20.32 -1.95 3.72
C PRO A 156 -21.49 -2.10 2.76
N LYS A 157 -22.00 -0.97 2.26
CA LYS A 157 -23.07 -0.94 1.27
C LYS A 157 -22.63 -1.56 -0.05
N PRO A 158 -23.55 -2.14 -0.85
CA PRO A 158 -23.19 -2.75 -2.14
C PRO A 158 -22.49 -1.82 -3.14
N GLU A 159 -22.64 -0.50 -2.99
CA GLU A 159 -22.00 0.51 -3.82
C GLU A 159 -20.55 0.80 -3.42
N ALA A 160 -20.12 0.39 -2.22
CA ALA A 160 -18.75 0.54 -1.77
C ALA A 160 -17.81 -0.33 -2.61
N ARG A 161 -16.91 0.30 -3.35
CA ARG A 161 -15.95 -0.37 -4.23
C ARG A 161 -14.50 -0.12 -3.84
N TYR A 162 -14.26 0.93 -3.09
CA TYR A 162 -12.95 1.38 -2.67
C TYR A 162 -12.96 1.80 -1.22
N LEU A 163 -11.76 1.88 -0.65
CA LEU A 163 -11.52 2.45 0.67
C LEU A 163 -10.51 3.59 0.55
N ARG A 164 -10.74 4.65 1.32
CA ARG A 164 -9.77 5.68 1.61
C ARG A 164 -9.26 5.48 3.03
N PHE A 165 -7.96 5.57 3.20
CA PHE A 165 -7.27 5.48 4.48
C PHE A 165 -6.61 6.82 4.77
N ASP A 166 -7.02 7.50 5.83
CA ASP A 166 -6.46 8.78 6.25
C ASP A 166 -5.50 8.58 7.41
N SER A 167 -4.49 9.43 7.47
CA SER A 167 -3.43 9.44 8.47
C SER A 167 -3.43 10.76 9.23
N PHE A 168 -3.03 10.76 10.50
CA PHE A 168 -2.70 12.00 11.20
C PHE A 168 -1.26 12.50 10.92
N ASP A 169 -0.47 11.82 10.07
CA ASP A 169 0.81 12.33 9.54
C ASP A 169 0.56 13.26 8.35
N SER A 170 0.31 14.53 8.63
CA SER A 170 0.22 15.65 7.69
C SER A 170 -0.15 15.30 6.24
N LEU A 171 -1.44 15.37 5.90
CA LEU A 171 -1.94 15.20 4.54
C LEU A 171 -1.71 13.81 3.91
N TYR A 172 -1.14 12.85 4.63
CA TYR A 172 -0.96 11.50 4.09
C TYR A 172 -2.30 10.76 4.06
N TYR A 173 -2.62 10.25 2.90
CA TYR A 173 -3.79 9.39 2.69
C TYR A 173 -3.51 8.40 1.56
N ASN A 174 -4.33 7.37 1.46
CA ASN A 174 -4.20 6.35 0.45
C ASN A 174 -5.54 5.78 0.03
N GLY A 175 -5.65 5.36 -1.23
CA GLY A 175 -6.81 4.70 -1.78
C GLY A 175 -6.53 3.24 -2.15
N TRP A 176 -7.45 2.33 -1.81
CA TRP A 176 -7.37 0.91 -2.16
C TRP A 176 -8.66 0.41 -2.80
N ASP A 177 -8.54 -0.60 -3.65
CA ASP A 177 -9.66 -1.41 -4.10
C ASP A 177 -10.17 -2.31 -2.96
N LEU A 178 -11.46 -2.61 -2.99
CA LEU A 178 -12.11 -3.42 -1.96
C LEU A 178 -11.51 -4.83 -1.86
N ALA A 179 -11.14 -5.45 -2.98
CA ALA A 179 -10.60 -6.81 -2.99
C ALA A 179 -9.24 -6.88 -2.27
N SER A 180 -8.34 -5.92 -2.52
CA SER A 180 -7.07 -5.81 -1.77
C SER A 180 -7.29 -5.51 -0.29
N ALA A 181 -8.27 -4.66 0.03
CA ALA A 181 -8.61 -4.32 1.41
C ALA A 181 -9.15 -5.54 2.18
N MET A 182 -9.97 -6.37 1.53
CA MET A 182 -10.54 -7.58 2.13
C MET A 182 -9.64 -8.82 2.04
N HIS A 183 -8.42 -8.68 1.49
CA HIS A 183 -7.47 -9.79 1.43
C HIS A 183 -7.17 -10.36 2.82
N PRO A 184 -7.11 -11.70 3.01
CA PRO A 184 -6.91 -12.33 4.32
C PRO A 184 -5.70 -11.83 5.12
N GLN A 185 -4.62 -11.41 4.45
CA GLN A 185 -3.42 -10.86 5.10
C GLN A 185 -3.42 -9.32 5.17
N THR A 186 -4.53 -8.65 4.88
CA THR A 186 -4.66 -7.22 5.11
C THR A 186 -5.19 -6.99 6.52
N ILE A 187 -4.37 -6.37 7.36
CA ILE A 187 -4.63 -6.17 8.78
C ILE A 187 -4.49 -4.71 9.19
N LEU A 188 -5.21 -4.35 10.22
CA LEU A 188 -4.98 -3.16 11.03
C LEU A 188 -3.97 -3.54 12.11
N ALA A 189 -2.69 -3.26 11.84
CA ALA A 189 -1.60 -3.70 12.68
C ALA A 189 -1.36 -2.73 13.84
N TYR A 190 -1.28 -3.26 15.05
CA TYR A 190 -0.96 -2.54 16.30
C TYR A 190 0.33 -3.04 16.95
N ALA A 191 0.90 -4.16 16.46
CA ALA A 191 2.18 -4.65 16.97
C ALA A 191 3.12 -5.07 15.82
N TYR A 192 4.43 -5.00 16.10
CA TYR A 192 5.51 -5.40 15.20
C TYR A 192 6.61 -6.13 15.96
N ASN A 193 7.00 -7.31 15.48
CA ASN A 193 8.01 -8.17 16.10
C ASN A 193 7.76 -8.42 17.60
N ASP A 194 6.54 -8.82 17.93
CA ASP A 194 6.06 -9.18 19.28
C ASP A 194 6.07 -8.01 20.30
N ARG A 195 6.06 -6.77 19.80
CA ARG A 195 5.99 -5.55 20.64
C ARG A 195 4.94 -4.59 20.08
N PRO A 196 4.33 -3.75 20.91
CA PRO A 196 3.48 -2.66 20.43
C PRO A 196 4.21 -1.82 19.38
N LEU A 197 3.47 -1.27 18.42
CA LEU A 197 4.06 -0.40 17.40
C LEU A 197 4.78 0.78 18.03
N MET A 198 5.98 1.06 17.54
CA MET A 198 6.66 2.32 17.82
C MET A 198 6.14 3.42 16.89
N MET A 199 6.30 4.70 17.29
CA MET A 199 5.93 5.84 16.45
C MET A 199 6.61 5.78 15.07
N SER A 200 7.87 5.39 15.00
CA SER A 200 8.58 5.17 13.72
C SER A 200 7.91 4.13 12.79
N ARG A 201 7.11 3.24 13.33
CA ARG A 201 6.40 2.18 12.59
C ARG A 201 4.92 2.50 12.36
N GLY A 202 4.42 3.64 12.85
CA GLY A 202 3.06 4.10 12.60
C GLY A 202 2.09 3.86 13.74
N ALA A 203 2.58 3.88 15.01
CA ALA A 203 1.73 3.79 16.20
C ALA A 203 0.66 4.90 16.22
N PRO A 204 -0.51 4.66 16.85
CA PRO A 204 -0.90 3.44 17.55
C PRO A 204 -1.36 2.32 16.60
N LEU A 205 -1.82 2.67 15.39
CA LEU A 205 -2.38 1.75 14.41
C LEU A 205 -1.90 2.07 13.00
N ARG A 206 -1.69 1.04 12.21
CA ARG A 206 -1.40 1.20 10.79
C ARG A 206 -2.10 0.17 9.92
N LEU A 207 -2.34 0.52 8.68
CA LEU A 207 -2.69 -0.45 7.63
C LEU A 207 -1.44 -1.25 7.24
N TYR A 208 -1.56 -2.57 7.17
CA TYR A 208 -0.52 -3.45 6.69
C TYR A 208 -1.06 -4.57 5.80
N SER A 209 -0.37 -4.85 4.72
CA SER A 209 -0.61 -6.02 3.88
C SER A 209 0.65 -6.37 3.09
N PRO A 210 1.04 -7.65 2.97
CA PRO A 210 2.19 -8.05 2.18
C PRO A 210 1.94 -8.03 0.66
N VAL A 211 0.70 -7.83 0.21
CA VAL A 211 0.34 -7.79 -1.21
C VAL A 211 0.41 -6.38 -1.81
N LYS A 212 0.83 -5.40 -1.02
CA LYS A 212 1.00 -4.00 -1.47
C LYS A 212 2.39 -3.47 -1.15
N LEU A 213 2.90 -2.60 -2.00
CA LEU A 213 4.14 -1.86 -1.77
C LEU A 213 4.03 -0.92 -0.57
N GLY A 214 5.15 -0.63 0.07
CA GLY A 214 5.24 0.11 1.33
C GLY A 214 4.52 1.46 1.35
N TYR A 215 4.51 2.20 0.24
CA TYR A 215 3.79 3.48 0.15
C TYR A 215 2.26 3.35 0.18
N LYS A 216 1.72 2.16 -0.03
CA LYS A 216 0.28 1.88 0.12
C LYS A 216 -0.13 1.62 1.57
N LEU A 217 0.81 1.35 2.46
CA LEU A 217 0.60 0.88 3.82
C LEU A 217 0.55 2.08 4.79
N THR A 218 -0.63 2.72 4.89
CA THR A 218 -0.86 3.92 5.69
C THR A 218 -0.47 3.72 7.14
N LYS A 219 0.48 4.53 7.62
CA LYS A 219 0.87 4.65 9.04
C LYS A 219 0.02 5.71 9.73
N TYR A 220 0.00 5.68 11.07
CA TYR A 220 -0.70 6.69 11.87
C TYR A 220 -2.17 6.81 11.45
N LEU A 221 -2.81 5.67 11.28
CA LEU A 221 -4.16 5.59 10.74
C LEU A 221 -5.15 6.32 11.64
N SER A 222 -5.98 7.19 11.06
CA SER A 222 -7.00 7.95 11.77
C SER A 222 -8.42 7.66 11.29
N ALA A 223 -8.59 7.37 9.98
CA ALA A 223 -9.90 7.05 9.43
C ALA A 223 -9.83 6.04 8.29
N ILE A 224 -10.91 5.30 8.13
CA ILE A 224 -11.22 4.42 7.00
C ILE A 224 -12.58 4.83 6.45
N THR A 225 -12.61 5.23 5.17
CA THR A 225 -13.84 5.65 4.52
C THR A 225 -14.13 4.75 3.33
N PHE A 226 -15.25 4.04 3.36
CA PHE A 226 -15.75 3.26 2.23
C PHE A 226 -16.36 4.19 1.18
N THR A 227 -15.94 4.04 -0.09
CA THR A 227 -16.33 4.95 -1.17
C THR A 227 -16.77 4.19 -2.42
N ARG A 228 -17.63 4.85 -3.24
CA ARG A 228 -17.97 4.35 -4.58
C ARG A 228 -16.87 4.66 -5.58
N ASP A 229 -16.38 5.89 -5.52
CA ASP A 229 -15.39 6.40 -6.45
C ASP A 229 -13.98 6.10 -5.97
N ARG A 230 -13.09 5.84 -6.92
CA ARG A 230 -11.68 5.55 -6.66
C ARG A 230 -11.00 6.77 -6.04
N PRO A 231 -10.57 6.71 -4.77
CA PRO A 231 -9.84 7.82 -4.16
C PRO A 231 -8.42 7.90 -4.72
N GLY A 232 -7.82 9.09 -4.64
CA GLY A 232 -6.41 9.30 -4.89
C GLY A 232 -5.52 8.73 -3.77
N GLY A 233 -4.33 9.27 -3.64
CA GLY A 233 -3.39 8.99 -2.56
C GLY A 233 -2.23 9.96 -2.61
N TYR A 234 -1.55 10.16 -1.49
CA TYR A 234 -0.46 11.14 -1.39
C TYR A 234 0.62 10.94 -2.46
N TRP A 235 1.08 9.70 -2.67
CA TRP A 235 2.08 9.39 -3.68
C TRP A 235 1.48 9.21 -5.08
N GLU A 236 0.27 8.67 -5.15
CA GLU A 236 -0.46 8.47 -6.40
C GLU A 236 -0.76 9.79 -7.10
N ASP A 237 -1.09 10.83 -6.35
CA ASP A 237 -1.30 12.18 -6.87
C ASP A 237 0.02 12.81 -7.38
N GLN A 238 1.17 12.27 -6.95
CA GLN A 238 2.50 12.62 -7.43
C GLN A 238 2.99 11.70 -8.58
N GLY A 239 2.13 10.79 -9.09
CA GLY A 239 2.41 9.97 -10.26
C GLY A 239 2.82 8.53 -9.98
N TYR A 240 2.80 8.07 -8.73
CA TYR A 240 3.01 6.66 -8.41
C TYR A 240 1.83 5.79 -8.87
N PRO A 241 2.04 4.50 -9.20
CA PRO A 241 0.96 3.58 -9.54
C PRO A 241 -0.10 3.50 -8.45
N TRP A 242 -1.36 3.58 -8.84
CA TRP A 242 -2.45 3.57 -7.84
C TRP A 242 -2.63 2.21 -7.18
N PHE A 243 -2.50 1.12 -7.94
CA PHE A 243 -2.71 -0.23 -7.41
C PHE A 243 -1.59 -0.64 -6.46
N GLY A 244 -0.33 -0.40 -6.83
CA GLY A 244 0.84 -0.65 -5.98
C GLY A 244 0.93 -2.07 -5.44
N GLY A 245 0.55 -3.08 -6.24
CA GLY A 245 0.61 -4.49 -5.87
C GLY A 245 2.03 -5.08 -5.97
N VAL A 246 2.26 -6.24 -5.33
CA VAL A 246 3.48 -7.05 -5.35
C VAL A 246 3.18 -8.46 -5.84
#